data_8acafefa54bcfd805022bc09aad47205
#
_entry.id   8acafefa54bcfd805022bc09aad47205
#
_cell.length_a   1.000
_cell.length_b   1.000
_cell.length_c   1.000
_cell.angle_alpha   90.00
_cell.angle_beta   90.00
_cell.angle_gamma   90.00
#
_symmetry.space_group_name_H-M   'P 1'
#
loop_
_entity.id
_entity.type
_entity.pdbx_description
1 polymer ?
#
loop_
_entity_poly.entity_id
_entity_poly.type
_entity_poly.pdbx_seq_one_letter_code
_entity_poly.pdbx_strand_id
1 'polypeptide(L)'
;MWWQGKEQMSPIVKACHESLLRHTRGLEVVLITRDNVSDYVKLPETIRRKLDEGRILLPALSDYVRASLLSNYGGIWVDSTMFFVRDIPNAVISSVVFTNHRTRETSDGICISKARWNGQFLATNETHSRIFEKMRRMWEQYWTLFNSNIEYLMVDFFMARIFETDPEANQLLESVDINNNNLYKLTQNINTPYDEDLWQQLCQNEEFFKLTYKMQFIDGDTFYKRLIDGKLTIQTTSE
;
A
#
# COMPACT_ATOMS: atom_id res chain seq x y z
N MET A 1 -2.78 5.05 -5.99
CA MET A 1 -4.02 5.55 -6.62
C MET A 1 -4.64 6.65 -5.77
N TRP A 2 -5.08 7.73 -6.39
CA TRP A 2 -5.88 8.79 -5.78
C TRP A 2 -6.94 9.22 -6.77
N TRP A 3 -8.18 8.73 -6.57
CA TRP A 3 -9.26 8.78 -7.56
C TRP A 3 -9.61 10.19 -8.03
N GLN A 4 -9.53 11.15 -7.10
CA GLN A 4 -9.92 12.55 -7.32
C GLN A 4 -8.86 13.39 -8.05
N GLY A 5 -7.68 12.82 -8.34
CA GLY A 5 -6.57 13.54 -8.95
C GLY A 5 -5.68 14.30 -7.96
N LYS A 6 -4.50 14.69 -8.43
CA LYS A 6 -3.42 15.25 -7.61
C LYS A 6 -3.83 16.50 -6.82
N GLU A 7 -4.62 17.37 -7.45
CA GLU A 7 -5.04 18.65 -6.85
C GLU A 7 -6.00 18.47 -5.64
N GLN A 8 -6.62 17.31 -5.51
CA GLN A 8 -7.53 16.97 -4.42
C GLN A 8 -6.86 16.15 -3.32
N MET A 9 -5.54 16.06 -3.32
CA MET A 9 -4.79 15.37 -2.25
C MET A 9 -4.89 16.16 -0.94
N SER A 10 -5.24 15.47 0.15
CA SER A 10 -5.12 16.05 1.49
C SER A 10 -3.64 16.29 1.84
N PRO A 11 -3.31 17.17 2.82
CA PRO A 11 -1.92 17.45 3.18
C PRO A 11 -1.09 16.19 3.46
N ILE A 12 -1.65 15.21 4.16
CA ILE A 12 -0.99 13.90 4.41
C ILE A 12 -0.71 13.17 3.11
N VAL A 13 -1.70 13.04 2.22
CA VAL A 13 -1.55 12.32 0.95
C VAL A 13 -0.54 13.01 0.05
N LYS A 14 -0.52 14.34 0.05
CA LYS A 14 0.48 15.12 -0.68
C LYS A 14 1.89 14.87 -0.15
N ALA A 15 2.09 14.94 1.17
CA ALA A 15 3.38 14.64 1.80
C ALA A 15 3.85 13.21 1.51
N CYS A 16 2.96 12.21 1.56
CA CYS A 16 3.25 10.84 1.18
C CYS A 16 3.66 10.72 -0.30
N HIS A 17 2.92 11.36 -1.20
CA HIS A 17 3.24 11.34 -2.63
C HIS A 17 4.61 11.99 -2.92
N GLU A 18 4.90 13.14 -2.30
CA GLU A 18 6.19 13.81 -2.42
C GLU A 18 7.34 12.98 -1.83
N SER A 19 7.11 12.29 -0.72
CA SER A 19 8.12 11.37 -0.15
C SER A 19 8.40 10.20 -1.09
N LEU A 20 7.36 9.60 -1.68
CA LEU A 20 7.54 8.54 -2.66
C LEU A 20 8.40 9.01 -3.83
N LEU A 21 8.09 10.18 -4.42
CA LEU A 21 8.86 10.72 -5.56
C LEU A 21 10.35 10.92 -5.25
N ARG A 22 10.69 11.25 -4.00
CA ARG A 22 12.10 11.39 -3.57
C ARG A 22 12.83 10.07 -3.44
N HIS A 23 12.11 8.97 -3.18
CA HIS A 23 12.69 7.67 -2.81
C HIS A 23 12.48 6.56 -3.84
N THR A 24 12.13 6.91 -5.08
CA THR A 24 11.88 5.93 -6.17
C THR A 24 13.13 5.34 -6.78
N ARG A 25 14.31 5.92 -6.54
CA ARG A 25 15.57 5.54 -7.22
C ARG A 25 15.49 5.65 -8.76
N GLY A 26 14.71 6.59 -9.25
CA GLY A 26 14.50 6.80 -10.69
C GLY A 26 13.42 5.94 -11.34
N LEU A 27 12.69 5.14 -10.58
CA LEU A 27 11.50 4.45 -11.07
C LEU A 27 10.42 5.47 -11.44
N GLU A 28 9.72 5.22 -12.54
CA GLU A 28 8.56 6.01 -12.94
C GLU A 28 7.40 5.81 -11.95
N VAL A 29 6.79 6.91 -11.51
CA VAL A 29 5.63 6.90 -10.63
C VAL A 29 4.39 7.29 -11.39
N VAL A 30 3.47 6.37 -11.57
CA VAL A 30 2.17 6.61 -12.19
C VAL A 30 1.12 6.83 -11.12
N LEU A 31 0.55 8.03 -11.05
CA LEU A 31 -0.60 8.32 -10.20
C LEU A 31 -1.88 7.88 -10.91
N ILE A 32 -2.44 6.75 -10.49
CA ILE A 32 -3.74 6.29 -11.03
C ILE A 32 -4.86 7.14 -10.45
N THR A 33 -5.67 7.70 -11.34
CA THR A 33 -6.81 8.57 -11.07
C THR A 33 -8.05 8.08 -11.83
N ARG A 34 -9.19 8.73 -11.64
CA ARG A 34 -10.40 8.48 -12.43
C ARG A 34 -10.17 8.68 -13.93
N ASP A 35 -9.38 9.67 -14.28
CA ASP A 35 -9.25 10.13 -15.67
C ASP A 35 -8.31 9.23 -16.50
N ASN A 36 -7.35 8.54 -15.83
CA ASN A 36 -6.35 7.72 -16.52
C ASN A 36 -6.41 6.22 -16.23
N VAL A 37 -7.28 5.76 -15.31
CA VAL A 37 -7.33 4.33 -14.96
C VAL A 37 -7.59 3.44 -16.16
N SER A 38 -8.39 3.92 -17.13
CA SER A 38 -8.71 3.18 -18.36
C SER A 38 -7.52 2.97 -19.29
N ASP A 39 -6.47 3.77 -19.18
CA ASP A 39 -5.26 3.65 -19.99
C ASP A 39 -4.40 2.45 -19.51
N TYR A 40 -4.57 2.05 -18.25
CA TYR A 40 -3.79 1.00 -17.60
C TYR A 40 -4.61 -0.26 -17.31
N VAL A 41 -5.88 -0.12 -16.97
CA VAL A 41 -6.74 -1.24 -16.56
C VAL A 41 -8.05 -1.23 -17.33
N LYS A 42 -8.25 -2.26 -18.15
CA LYS A 42 -9.54 -2.48 -18.78
C LYS A 42 -10.53 -3.06 -17.75
N LEU A 43 -11.39 -2.19 -17.22
CA LEU A 43 -12.43 -2.64 -16.29
C LEU A 43 -13.46 -3.53 -17.03
N PRO A 44 -13.73 -4.77 -16.53
CA PRO A 44 -14.85 -5.57 -17.04
C PRO A 44 -16.16 -4.80 -16.94
N GLU A 45 -17.05 -5.04 -17.91
CA GLU A 45 -18.35 -4.35 -17.98
C GLU A 45 -19.16 -4.46 -16.68
N THR A 46 -19.11 -5.62 -16.04
CA THR A 46 -19.79 -5.85 -14.75
C THR A 46 -19.25 -4.94 -13.64
N ILE A 47 -17.93 -4.79 -13.57
CA ILE A 47 -17.27 -3.92 -12.57
C ILE A 47 -17.57 -2.48 -12.86
N ARG A 48 -17.43 -2.04 -14.14
CA ARG A 48 -17.73 -0.67 -14.55
C ARG A 48 -19.17 -0.28 -14.21
N ARG A 49 -20.15 -1.07 -14.61
CA ARG A 49 -21.55 -0.82 -14.31
C ARG A 49 -21.83 -0.74 -12.81
N LYS A 50 -21.30 -1.66 -12.00
CA LYS A 50 -21.48 -1.65 -10.54
C LYS A 50 -20.77 -0.47 -9.86
N LEU A 51 -19.68 0.02 -10.42
CA LEU A 51 -19.01 1.25 -9.98
C LEU A 51 -19.89 2.47 -10.25
N ASP A 52 -20.46 2.57 -11.46
CA ASP A 52 -21.34 3.66 -11.87
C ASP A 52 -22.65 3.66 -11.05
N GLU A 53 -23.15 2.49 -10.65
CA GLU A 53 -24.28 2.31 -9.76
C GLU A 53 -23.95 2.60 -8.28
N GLY A 54 -22.69 2.94 -7.94
CA GLY A 54 -22.24 3.19 -6.56
C GLY A 54 -22.17 1.95 -5.67
N ARG A 55 -22.21 0.75 -6.23
CA ARG A 55 -22.13 -0.53 -5.51
C ARG A 55 -20.72 -0.93 -5.15
N ILE A 56 -19.72 -0.49 -5.94
CA ILE A 56 -18.30 -0.69 -5.68
C ILE A 56 -17.74 0.58 -5.08
N LEU A 57 -17.30 0.49 -3.83
CA LEU A 57 -16.63 1.60 -3.17
C LEU A 57 -15.19 1.73 -3.64
N LEU A 58 -14.62 2.95 -3.59
CA LEU A 58 -13.26 3.23 -4.07
C LEU A 58 -12.17 2.34 -3.44
N PRO A 59 -12.22 1.95 -2.16
CA PRO A 59 -11.25 0.99 -1.61
C PRO A 59 -11.29 -0.36 -2.36
N ALA A 60 -12.47 -0.91 -2.61
CA ALA A 60 -12.63 -2.17 -3.33
C ALA A 60 -12.24 -2.07 -4.81
N LEU A 61 -12.53 -0.93 -5.46
CA LEU A 61 -12.00 -0.65 -6.79
C LEU A 61 -10.46 -0.61 -6.78
N SER A 62 -9.88 0.05 -5.78
CA SER A 62 -8.42 0.13 -5.60
C SER A 62 -7.79 -1.26 -5.48
N ASP A 63 -8.43 -2.18 -4.77
CA ASP A 63 -7.94 -3.55 -4.62
C ASP A 63 -7.98 -4.33 -5.94
N TYR A 64 -9.03 -4.15 -6.74
CA TYR A 64 -9.11 -4.72 -8.09
C TYR A 64 -8.05 -4.12 -9.03
N VAL A 65 -7.91 -2.78 -9.04
CA VAL A 65 -6.93 -2.08 -9.88
C VAL A 65 -5.51 -2.50 -9.52
N ARG A 66 -5.18 -2.58 -8.24
CA ARG A 66 -3.90 -3.06 -7.72
C ARG A 66 -3.55 -4.46 -8.24
N ALA A 67 -4.49 -5.41 -8.09
CA ALA A 67 -4.29 -6.77 -8.58
C ALA A 67 -4.12 -6.82 -10.10
N SER A 68 -4.88 -6.00 -10.83
CA SER A 68 -4.81 -5.92 -12.30
C SER A 68 -3.48 -5.33 -12.78
N LEU A 69 -3.01 -4.24 -12.18
CA LEU A 69 -1.75 -3.60 -12.55
C LEU A 69 -0.57 -4.54 -12.29
N LEU A 70 -0.49 -5.11 -11.10
CA LEU A 70 0.58 -6.04 -10.74
C LEU A 70 0.53 -7.33 -11.57
N SER A 71 -0.66 -7.81 -11.94
CA SER A 71 -0.82 -8.93 -12.86
C SER A 71 -0.34 -8.60 -14.28
N ASN A 72 -0.71 -7.43 -14.81
CA ASN A 72 -0.46 -7.12 -16.21
C ASN A 72 0.96 -6.63 -16.49
N TYR A 73 1.50 -5.84 -15.57
CA TYR A 73 2.75 -5.09 -15.79
C TYR A 73 3.87 -5.44 -14.80
N GLY A 74 3.54 -6.09 -13.68
CA GLY A 74 4.44 -6.16 -12.55
C GLY A 74 4.62 -4.79 -11.88
N GLY A 75 5.79 -4.56 -11.30
CA GLY A 75 6.14 -3.31 -10.64
C GLY A 75 5.71 -3.25 -9.18
N ILE A 76 5.51 -2.06 -8.66
CA ILE A 76 5.27 -1.80 -7.24
C ILE A 76 3.95 -1.04 -7.06
N TRP A 77 3.03 -1.62 -6.33
CA TRP A 77 1.86 -0.90 -5.83
C TRP A 77 2.18 -0.21 -4.51
N VAL A 78 1.84 1.08 -4.44
CA VAL A 78 1.99 1.90 -3.24
C VAL A 78 0.66 2.58 -2.94
N ASP A 79 0.11 2.35 -1.76
CA ASP A 79 -1.05 3.11 -1.28
C ASP A 79 -0.70 4.59 -1.10
N SER A 80 -1.67 5.47 -1.36
CA SER A 80 -1.49 6.93 -1.33
C SER A 80 -1.10 7.51 0.04
N THR A 81 -1.15 6.73 1.09
CA THR A 81 -0.79 7.13 2.46
C THR A 81 0.48 6.43 2.98
N MET A 82 1.30 5.91 2.08
CA MET A 82 2.64 5.41 2.42
C MET A 82 3.63 6.56 2.41
N PHE A 83 4.28 6.81 3.54
CA PHE A 83 5.30 7.85 3.70
C PHE A 83 6.68 7.22 3.74
N PHE A 84 7.52 7.52 2.76
CA PHE A 84 8.86 6.97 2.61
C PHE A 84 9.89 7.83 3.34
N VAL A 85 10.80 7.16 4.02
CA VAL A 85 11.94 7.78 4.73
C VAL A 85 13.28 7.31 4.19
N ARG A 86 13.29 6.23 3.41
CA ARG A 86 14.45 5.71 2.67
C ARG A 86 14.05 5.30 1.26
N ASP A 87 15.06 5.12 0.42
CA ASP A 87 14.88 4.63 -0.94
C ASP A 87 14.31 3.21 -0.95
N ILE A 88 13.48 2.94 -1.97
CA ILE A 88 12.97 1.58 -2.20
C ILE A 88 14.16 0.63 -2.42
N PRO A 89 14.30 -0.44 -1.59
CA PRO A 89 15.41 -1.36 -1.72
C PRO A 89 15.43 -2.10 -3.06
N ASN A 90 16.62 -2.37 -3.58
CA ASN A 90 16.76 -3.20 -4.79
C ASN A 90 16.12 -4.59 -4.63
N ALA A 91 16.15 -5.16 -3.43
CA ALA A 91 15.49 -6.42 -3.11
C ALA A 91 13.99 -6.39 -3.40
N VAL A 92 13.32 -5.26 -3.16
CA VAL A 92 11.90 -5.06 -3.52
C VAL A 92 11.72 -5.06 -5.02
N ILE A 93 12.57 -4.32 -5.74
CA ILE A 93 12.47 -4.14 -7.20
C ILE A 93 12.71 -5.47 -7.94
N SER A 94 13.61 -6.31 -7.42
CA SER A 94 13.99 -7.58 -8.04
C SER A 94 13.20 -8.79 -7.55
N SER A 95 12.30 -8.63 -6.59
CA SER A 95 11.58 -9.76 -6.01
C SER A 95 10.44 -10.28 -6.92
N VAL A 96 10.28 -11.59 -6.96
CA VAL A 96 9.12 -12.26 -7.59
C VAL A 96 7.82 -11.88 -6.88
N VAL A 97 7.89 -11.77 -5.55
CA VAL A 97 6.83 -11.20 -4.72
C VAL A 97 7.45 -10.44 -3.55
N PHE A 98 6.91 -9.28 -3.25
CA PHE A 98 7.22 -8.55 -2.04
C PHE A 98 5.94 -7.99 -1.42
N THR A 99 5.89 -8.01 -0.10
CA THR A 99 4.84 -7.40 0.71
C THR A 99 5.44 -6.97 2.05
N ASN A 100 4.79 -6.06 2.75
CA ASN A 100 5.17 -5.81 4.13
C ASN A 100 4.81 -7.03 4.99
N HIS A 101 5.83 -7.68 5.54
CA HIS A 101 5.75 -8.83 6.44
C HIS A 101 6.30 -8.42 7.81
N ARG A 102 5.44 -8.37 8.82
CA ARG A 102 5.79 -7.94 10.17
C ARG A 102 5.78 -9.11 11.15
N THR A 103 6.40 -8.93 12.31
CA THR A 103 6.29 -9.92 13.39
C THR A 103 4.85 -10.02 13.88
N ARG A 104 4.46 -11.19 14.38
CA ARG A 104 3.10 -11.40 14.92
C ARG A 104 2.77 -10.50 16.11
N GLU A 105 3.76 -10.11 16.89
CA GLU A 105 3.62 -9.21 18.04
C GLU A 105 3.17 -7.80 17.62
N THR A 106 3.49 -7.40 16.39
CA THR A 106 3.07 -6.13 15.81
C THR A 106 1.74 -6.22 15.06
N SER A 107 1.13 -7.41 14.98
CA SER A 107 -0.18 -7.61 14.36
C SER A 107 -1.29 -7.35 15.38
N ASP A 108 -2.39 -6.78 14.92
CA ASP A 108 -3.58 -6.53 15.75
C ASP A 108 -4.32 -7.82 16.17
N GLY A 109 -3.75 -9.00 15.86
CA GLY A 109 -4.30 -10.32 16.19
C GLY A 109 -5.61 -10.69 15.47
N ILE A 110 -6.26 -9.76 14.84
CA ILE A 110 -7.61 -9.90 14.24
C ILE A 110 -7.52 -10.20 12.74
N CYS A 111 -6.45 -9.76 12.06
CA CYS A 111 -6.34 -9.91 10.61
C CYS A 111 -6.00 -11.35 10.20
N ILE A 112 -6.69 -11.85 9.17
CA ILE A 112 -6.46 -13.19 8.60
C ILE A 112 -5.01 -13.36 8.08
N SER A 113 -4.36 -12.26 7.67
CA SER A 113 -2.96 -12.25 7.24
C SER A 113 -1.98 -12.67 8.34
N LYS A 114 -2.31 -12.45 9.61
CA LYS A 114 -1.42 -12.65 10.77
C LYS A 114 -0.06 -11.94 10.58
N ALA A 115 -0.10 -10.73 10.01
CA ALA A 115 1.04 -9.89 9.63
C ALA A 115 1.97 -10.42 8.52
N ARG A 116 1.66 -11.56 7.89
CA ARG A 116 2.48 -12.16 6.81
C ARG A 116 2.47 -11.34 5.52
N TRP A 117 1.44 -10.56 5.29
CA TRP A 117 1.30 -9.66 4.13
C TRP A 117 0.49 -8.44 4.48
N ASN A 118 0.60 -7.45 3.60
CA ASN A 118 -0.17 -6.23 3.68
C ASN A 118 -0.49 -5.72 2.26
N GLY A 119 -1.77 -5.47 1.99
CA GLY A 119 -2.22 -4.98 0.69
C GLY A 119 -1.75 -3.57 0.32
N GLN A 120 -1.15 -2.82 1.23
CA GLN A 120 -0.82 -1.40 1.06
C GLN A 120 0.50 -1.16 0.32
N PHE A 121 1.41 -2.15 0.34
CA PHE A 121 2.66 -2.16 -0.40
C PHE A 121 2.91 -3.57 -0.92
N LEU A 122 2.85 -3.72 -2.23
CA LEU A 122 2.99 -5.01 -2.93
C LEU A 122 3.90 -4.82 -4.13
N ALA A 123 4.80 -5.76 -4.38
CA ALA A 123 5.63 -5.72 -5.58
C ALA A 123 5.77 -7.10 -6.22
N THR A 124 6.06 -7.09 -7.52
CA THR A 124 6.48 -8.24 -8.31
C THR A 124 7.30 -7.76 -9.50
N ASN A 125 8.37 -8.46 -9.82
CA ASN A 125 9.16 -8.20 -11.02
C ASN A 125 8.63 -8.96 -12.26
N GLU A 126 7.56 -9.74 -12.09
CA GLU A 126 6.98 -10.57 -13.15
C GLU A 126 5.71 -9.95 -13.71
N THR A 127 5.59 -9.95 -15.03
CA THR A 127 4.31 -9.85 -15.71
C THR A 127 3.58 -11.20 -15.62
N HIS A 128 2.25 -11.16 -15.52
CA HIS A 128 1.42 -12.36 -15.31
C HIS A 128 1.75 -13.12 -14.00
N SER A 129 2.19 -12.37 -12.98
CA SER A 129 2.47 -12.93 -11.65
C SER A 129 1.31 -13.79 -11.17
N ARG A 130 1.63 -15.03 -10.81
CA ARG A 130 0.68 -16.07 -10.39
C ARG A 130 -0.28 -15.61 -9.28
N ILE A 131 0.26 -14.91 -8.28
CA ILE A 131 -0.50 -14.41 -7.13
C ILE A 131 -1.49 -13.33 -7.58
N PHE A 132 -1.01 -12.32 -8.30
CA PHE A 132 -1.83 -11.17 -8.68
C PHE A 132 -2.82 -11.50 -9.79
N GLU A 133 -2.50 -12.43 -10.69
CA GLU A 133 -3.46 -12.94 -11.67
C GLU A 133 -4.62 -13.69 -11.01
N LYS A 134 -4.33 -14.54 -10.02
CA LYS A 134 -5.37 -15.23 -9.24
C LYS A 134 -6.21 -14.22 -8.46
N MET A 135 -5.60 -13.25 -7.80
CA MET A 135 -6.30 -12.22 -7.05
C MET A 135 -7.23 -11.41 -7.97
N ARG A 136 -6.75 -10.99 -9.14
CA ARG A 136 -7.58 -10.29 -10.14
C ARG A 136 -8.78 -11.11 -10.56
N ARG A 137 -8.58 -12.40 -10.90
CA ARG A 137 -9.66 -13.32 -11.29
C ARG A 137 -10.68 -13.54 -10.16
N MET A 138 -10.23 -13.62 -8.90
CA MET A 138 -11.11 -13.73 -7.74
C MET A 138 -11.98 -12.48 -7.58
N TRP A 139 -11.43 -11.27 -7.79
CA TRP A 139 -12.20 -10.03 -7.81
C TRP A 139 -13.23 -10.01 -8.95
N GLU A 140 -12.87 -10.44 -10.15
CA GLU A 140 -13.80 -10.52 -11.31
C GLU A 140 -14.97 -11.49 -11.02
N GLN A 141 -14.67 -12.66 -10.47
CA GLN A 141 -15.69 -13.63 -10.05
C GLN A 141 -16.57 -13.07 -8.92
N TYR A 142 -15.96 -12.46 -7.90
CA TYR A 142 -16.68 -11.87 -6.79
C TYR A 142 -17.70 -10.84 -7.28
N TRP A 143 -17.27 -9.87 -8.11
CA TRP A 143 -18.15 -8.85 -8.64
C TRP A 143 -19.14 -9.35 -9.69
N THR A 144 -18.97 -10.55 -10.21
CA THR A 144 -20.01 -11.22 -11.02
C THR A 144 -21.14 -11.73 -10.13
N LEU A 145 -20.83 -12.25 -8.95
CA LEU A 145 -21.77 -12.91 -8.06
C LEU A 145 -22.41 -11.95 -7.02
N PHE A 146 -21.67 -10.97 -6.52
CA PHE A 146 -22.09 -10.11 -5.40
C PHE A 146 -22.21 -8.64 -5.82
N ASN A 147 -23.12 -7.91 -5.15
CA ASN A 147 -23.42 -6.50 -5.43
C ASN A 147 -22.84 -5.53 -4.39
N SER A 148 -22.21 -6.03 -3.36
CA SER A 148 -21.57 -5.23 -2.30
C SER A 148 -20.38 -5.97 -1.72
N ASN A 149 -19.47 -5.26 -1.07
CA ASN A 149 -18.43 -5.90 -0.28
C ASN A 149 -19.06 -6.55 0.96
N ILE A 150 -18.72 -7.82 1.18
CA ILE A 150 -19.09 -8.54 2.41
C ILE A 150 -18.17 -8.11 3.55
N GLU A 151 -16.91 -7.84 3.23
CA GLU A 151 -15.87 -7.49 4.19
C GLU A 151 -14.98 -6.36 3.62
N TYR A 152 -14.55 -5.43 4.48
CA TYR A 152 -13.68 -4.31 4.07
C TYR A 152 -12.29 -4.81 3.61
N LEU A 153 -11.72 -5.80 4.33
CA LEU A 153 -10.41 -6.37 4.02
C LEU A 153 -10.50 -7.59 3.10
N MET A 154 -11.40 -7.56 2.11
CA MET A 154 -11.62 -8.70 1.20
C MET A 154 -10.34 -9.12 0.46
N VAL A 155 -9.45 -8.18 0.18
CA VAL A 155 -8.13 -8.46 -0.42
C VAL A 155 -7.30 -9.42 0.43
N ASP A 156 -7.36 -9.31 1.76
CA ASP A 156 -6.63 -10.20 2.68
C ASP A 156 -7.23 -11.62 2.67
N PHE A 157 -8.55 -11.75 2.53
CA PHE A 157 -9.18 -13.07 2.38
C PHE A 157 -8.81 -13.74 1.07
N PHE A 158 -8.71 -12.98 -0.02
CA PHE A 158 -8.24 -13.53 -1.30
C PHE A 158 -6.78 -13.96 -1.23
N MET A 159 -5.93 -13.15 -0.61
CA MET A 159 -4.53 -13.53 -0.39
C MET A 159 -4.43 -14.78 0.49
N ALA A 160 -5.20 -14.87 1.58
CA ALA A 160 -5.24 -16.04 2.45
C ALA A 160 -5.70 -17.29 1.68
N ARG A 161 -6.71 -17.16 0.84
CA ARG A 161 -7.17 -18.28 -0.01
C ARG A 161 -6.09 -18.74 -0.98
N ILE A 162 -5.38 -17.80 -1.61
CA ILE A 162 -4.24 -18.11 -2.50
C ILE A 162 -3.14 -18.82 -1.71
N PHE A 163 -2.76 -18.27 -0.57
CA PHE A 163 -1.76 -18.83 0.34
C PHE A 163 -2.09 -20.27 0.77
N GLU A 164 -3.35 -20.56 1.09
CA GLU A 164 -3.78 -21.88 1.55
C GLU A 164 -3.90 -22.91 0.43
N THR A 165 -4.20 -22.49 -0.80
CA THR A 165 -4.55 -23.42 -1.88
C THR A 165 -3.54 -23.51 -3.01
N ASP A 166 -2.52 -22.68 -2.98
CA ASP A 166 -1.44 -22.66 -3.98
C ASP A 166 -0.08 -22.84 -3.29
N PRO A 167 0.52 -24.05 -3.32
CA PRO A 167 1.80 -24.31 -2.66
C PRO A 167 2.96 -23.41 -3.12
N GLU A 168 2.98 -23.04 -4.40
CA GLU A 168 4.01 -22.14 -4.94
C GLU A 168 3.84 -20.71 -4.44
N ALA A 169 2.61 -20.20 -4.45
CA ALA A 169 2.31 -18.88 -3.87
C ALA A 169 2.56 -18.86 -2.36
N ASN A 170 2.27 -19.95 -1.66
CA ASN A 170 2.59 -20.11 -0.23
C ASN A 170 4.09 -19.97 0.00
N GLN A 171 4.91 -20.73 -0.74
CA GLN A 171 6.37 -20.69 -0.62
C GLN A 171 6.94 -19.30 -0.92
N LEU A 172 6.42 -18.63 -1.96
CA LEU A 172 6.84 -17.26 -2.30
C LEU A 172 6.51 -16.26 -1.17
N LEU A 173 5.31 -16.32 -0.61
CA LEU A 173 4.90 -15.42 0.48
C LEU A 173 5.65 -15.69 1.79
N GLU A 174 5.93 -16.96 2.09
CA GLU A 174 6.75 -17.34 3.26
C GLU A 174 8.23 -16.95 3.11
N SER A 175 8.72 -16.79 1.88
CA SER A 175 10.10 -16.37 1.63
C SER A 175 10.34 -14.87 1.81
N VAL A 176 9.30 -14.08 2.01
CA VAL A 176 9.45 -12.63 2.26
C VAL A 176 9.95 -12.41 3.67
N ASP A 177 11.13 -11.83 3.80
CA ASP A 177 11.72 -11.48 5.09
C ASP A 177 10.85 -10.50 5.88
N ILE A 178 10.96 -10.55 7.22
CA ILE A 178 10.34 -9.56 8.09
C ILE A 178 10.92 -8.19 7.78
N ASN A 179 10.02 -7.22 7.58
CA ASN A 179 10.38 -5.85 7.20
C ASN A 179 9.37 -4.84 7.77
N ASN A 180 9.82 -3.61 7.98
CA ASN A 180 8.98 -2.47 8.39
C ASN A 180 8.04 -2.79 9.57
N ASN A 181 8.59 -3.28 10.68
CA ASN A 181 7.81 -3.64 11.88
C ASN A 181 7.11 -2.44 12.52
N ASN A 182 7.65 -1.23 12.38
CA ASN A 182 7.08 0.01 12.91
C ASN A 182 6.10 0.69 11.96
N LEU A 183 5.59 -0.02 10.95
CA LEU A 183 4.74 0.50 9.87
C LEU A 183 3.69 1.53 10.32
N TYR A 184 3.04 1.32 11.46
CA TYR A 184 1.98 2.20 11.99
C TYR A 184 2.44 3.15 13.12
N LYS A 185 3.69 3.06 13.56
CA LYS A 185 4.18 3.83 14.71
C LYS A 185 4.15 5.34 14.50
N LEU A 186 4.46 5.80 13.29
CA LEU A 186 4.37 7.23 13.00
C LEU A 186 2.91 7.73 13.08
N THR A 187 1.93 6.96 12.59
CA THR A 187 0.52 7.30 12.73
C THR A 187 0.09 7.39 14.20
N GLN A 188 0.57 6.50 15.05
CA GLN A 188 0.26 6.49 16.48
C GLN A 188 0.82 7.71 17.20
N ASN A 189 1.94 8.26 16.72
CA ASN A 189 2.61 9.43 17.29
C ASN A 189 2.35 10.72 16.51
N ILE A 190 1.52 10.72 15.47
CA ILE A 190 1.41 11.83 14.52
C ILE A 190 1.04 13.17 15.17
N ASN A 191 0.24 13.13 16.24
CA ASN A 191 -0.23 14.30 16.98
C ASN A 191 0.60 14.61 18.25
N THR A 192 1.62 13.83 18.57
CA THR A 192 2.50 14.15 19.70
C THR A 192 3.47 15.28 19.34
N PRO A 193 3.97 16.04 20.33
CA PRO A 193 5.06 16.98 20.09
C PRO A 193 6.22 16.27 19.40
N TYR A 194 6.88 16.96 18.48
CA TYR A 194 8.03 16.41 17.80
C TYR A 194 9.19 16.17 18.77
N ASP A 195 9.78 15.00 18.65
CA ASP A 195 10.94 14.56 19.42
C ASP A 195 11.94 13.90 18.46
N GLU A 196 13.16 14.42 18.39
CA GLU A 196 14.18 13.96 17.45
C GLU A 196 14.65 12.54 17.79
N ASP A 197 14.84 12.22 19.08
CA ASP A 197 15.30 10.88 19.50
C ASP A 197 14.26 9.83 19.18
N LEU A 198 12.98 10.14 19.43
CA LEU A 198 11.87 9.28 19.02
C LEU A 198 11.80 9.11 17.50
N TRP A 199 12.03 10.21 16.74
CA TRP A 199 12.05 10.13 15.28
C TRP A 199 13.13 9.18 14.76
N GLN A 200 14.36 9.30 15.27
CA GLN A 200 15.47 8.42 14.90
C GLN A 200 15.17 6.96 15.28
N GLN A 201 14.58 6.73 16.47
CA GLN A 201 14.17 5.40 16.90
C GLN A 201 13.08 4.81 16.00
N LEU A 202 12.06 5.60 15.62
CA LEU A 202 10.99 5.16 14.72
C LEU A 202 11.53 4.75 13.36
N CYS A 203 12.50 5.49 12.83
CA CYS A 203 13.08 5.27 11.50
C CYS A 203 14.13 4.15 11.48
N GLN A 204 14.50 3.59 12.62
CA GLN A 204 15.49 2.53 12.66
C GLN A 204 14.97 1.29 11.91
N ASN A 205 15.66 0.89 10.83
CA ASN A 205 15.33 -0.24 9.96
C ASN A 205 13.95 -0.15 9.26
N GLU A 206 13.42 1.07 9.09
CA GLU A 206 12.17 1.29 8.36
C GLU A 206 12.45 2.03 7.03
N GLU A 207 11.83 1.60 5.96
CA GLU A 207 11.82 2.29 4.67
C GLU A 207 10.62 3.23 4.55
N PHE A 208 9.50 2.86 5.17
CA PHE A 208 8.24 3.61 5.04
C PHE A 208 7.30 3.40 6.24
N PHE A 209 6.37 4.33 6.39
CA PHE A 209 5.28 4.27 7.36
C PHE A 209 3.93 4.32 6.67
N LYS A 210 2.93 3.66 7.25
CA LYS A 210 1.53 3.81 6.85
C LYS A 210 0.86 4.89 7.67
N LEU A 211 0.33 5.89 6.98
CA LEU A 211 -0.40 7.00 7.57
C LEU A 211 -1.90 6.91 7.27
N THR A 212 -2.67 7.83 7.85
CA THR A 212 -4.08 8.04 7.57
C THR A 212 -4.40 9.52 7.49
N TYR A 213 -5.30 9.90 6.60
CA TYR A 213 -5.87 11.24 6.52
C TYR A 213 -7.24 11.34 7.21
N LYS A 214 -7.73 10.23 7.79
CA LYS A 214 -9.08 10.11 8.38
C LYS A 214 -9.07 10.33 9.89
N MET A 215 -8.29 11.28 10.36
CA MET A 215 -8.22 11.63 11.77
C MET A 215 -8.12 13.14 11.93
N GLN A 216 -8.37 13.64 13.14
CA GLN A 216 -8.11 15.03 13.47
C GLN A 216 -6.63 15.22 13.74
N PHE A 217 -6.08 16.32 13.25
CA PHE A 217 -4.68 16.70 13.47
C PHE A 217 -4.62 17.88 14.44
N ILE A 218 -3.60 17.88 15.30
CA ILE A 218 -3.40 18.88 16.35
C ILE A 218 -2.38 19.89 15.84
N ASP A 219 -2.70 21.18 16.00
CA ASP A 219 -1.78 22.28 15.72
C ASP A 219 -0.64 22.33 16.74
N GLY A 220 0.52 22.85 16.32
CA GLY A 220 1.72 22.95 17.14
C GLY A 220 2.92 22.31 16.47
N ASP A 221 4.08 22.26 17.14
CA ASP A 221 5.29 21.56 16.63
C ASP A 221 5.14 20.05 16.88
N THR A 222 4.28 19.42 16.09
CA THR A 222 3.98 17.97 16.15
C THR A 222 4.63 17.22 14.99
N PHE A 223 4.67 15.88 15.06
CA PHE A 223 5.07 15.06 13.92
C PHE A 223 4.24 15.36 12.68
N TYR A 224 2.91 15.58 12.83
CA TYR A 224 2.06 16.01 11.72
C TYR A 224 2.55 17.29 11.06
N LYS A 225 2.80 18.33 11.86
CA LYS A 225 3.24 19.63 11.33
C LYS A 225 4.57 19.50 10.61
N ARG A 226 5.53 18.79 11.20
CA ARG A 226 6.83 18.53 10.57
C ARG A 226 6.70 17.75 9.27
N LEU A 227 5.79 16.76 9.22
CA LEU A 227 5.51 15.95 8.02
C LEU A 227 5.01 16.81 6.88
N ILE A 228 3.94 17.60 7.10
CA ILE A 228 3.33 18.42 6.02
C ILE A 228 4.21 19.61 5.60
N ASP A 229 5.10 20.06 6.48
CA ASP A 229 6.12 21.07 6.17
C ASP A 229 7.36 20.49 5.44
N GLY A 230 7.41 19.16 5.22
CA GLY A 230 8.55 18.50 4.59
C GLY A 230 9.81 18.43 5.46
N LYS A 231 9.66 18.55 6.79
CA LYS A 231 10.77 18.61 7.75
C LYS A 231 11.08 17.27 8.43
N LEU A 232 10.30 16.21 8.15
CA LEU A 232 10.63 14.86 8.60
C LEU A 232 11.61 14.22 7.62
N THR A 233 12.89 14.31 7.93
CA THR A 233 13.99 13.72 7.18
C THR A 233 14.87 12.90 8.11
N ILE A 234 15.45 11.82 7.62
CA ILE A 234 16.49 11.09 8.34
C ILE A 234 17.80 11.84 8.12
N GLN A 235 18.53 12.14 9.19
CA GLN A 235 19.91 12.59 9.04
C GLN A 235 20.75 11.43 8.52
N THR A 236 21.17 11.48 7.27
CA THR A 236 22.23 10.61 6.78
C THR A 236 23.49 10.97 7.52
N THR A 237 23.92 10.16 8.48
CA THR A 237 25.31 10.17 8.93
C THR A 237 26.14 9.86 7.69
N SER A 238 26.78 10.87 7.13
CA SER A 238 27.84 10.70 6.14
C SER A 238 28.97 9.92 6.82
N GLU A 239 29.11 8.64 6.47
CA GLU A 239 30.31 7.87 6.69
C GLU A 239 31.44 8.36 5.77
#